data_634476b51b363b4fef2fc22029b57806
#
_entry.id   634476b51b363b4fef2fc22029b57806
#
_cell.length_a   1.000
_cell.length_b   1.000
_cell.length_c   1.000
_cell.angle_alpha   90.00
_cell.angle_beta   90.00
_cell.angle_gamma   90.00
#
_symmetry.space_group_name_H-M   'P 1'
#
loop_
_entity.id
_entity.type
_entity.pdbx_description
1 polymer ?
#
loop_
_entity_poly.entity_id
_entity_poly.type
_entity_poly.pdbx_seq_one_letter_code
_entity_poly.pdbx_strand_id
1 'polypeptide(L)'
;MGLSRHWPAAAATGVAVGVVTGAVVWTPVFLIGWARFDHLEPAALATFLAVNAVVLLLYEALPEEIALRGYGWSTLRESWGPLAATMTITVLFCLSTALSNLIRMTSTLVLGGGTTGFSLAPSGNDPFFYIVLLFVFGLTLVAARRIPLPGALTSAIAFHHTFLTINRVLLGGLGWIDSGVG
;
A
#
# COMPACT_ATOMS: atom_id res chain seq x y z
N MET A 1 20.59 0.52 9.23
CA MET A 1 19.45 1.19 8.56
C MET A 1 19.74 1.28 7.07
N GLY A 2 18.76 1.01 6.19
CA GLY A 2 18.98 0.82 4.75
C GLY A 2 19.00 2.08 3.88
N LEU A 3 19.21 3.25 4.44
CA LEU A 3 19.39 4.48 3.67
C LEU A 3 20.88 4.61 3.29
N SER A 4 21.18 4.68 2.00
CA SER A 4 22.56 4.76 1.48
C SER A 4 22.69 5.88 0.45
N ARG A 5 23.93 6.22 0.06
CA ARG A 5 24.21 7.18 -1.03
C ARG A 5 23.58 6.75 -2.38
N HIS A 6 23.16 5.48 -2.50
CA HIS A 6 22.54 4.91 -3.70
C HIS A 6 21.00 4.96 -3.66
N TRP A 7 20.41 5.76 -2.77
CA TRP A 7 18.96 5.89 -2.65
C TRP A 7 18.24 6.18 -3.98
N PRO A 8 18.77 6.96 -4.95
CA PRO A 8 18.03 7.21 -6.20
C PRO A 8 17.86 5.95 -7.05
N ALA A 9 18.91 5.11 -7.14
CA ALA A 9 18.81 3.84 -7.87
C ALA A 9 17.85 2.87 -7.16
N ALA A 10 17.90 2.82 -5.83
CA ALA A 10 16.97 2.01 -5.04
C ALA A 10 15.51 2.50 -5.20
N ALA A 11 15.28 3.82 -5.19
CA ALA A 11 13.97 4.39 -5.44
C ALA A 11 13.47 4.06 -6.86
N ALA A 12 14.31 4.25 -7.88
CA ALA A 12 13.97 3.92 -9.26
C ALA A 12 13.61 2.44 -9.43
N THR A 13 14.32 1.54 -8.75
CA THR A 13 13.99 0.10 -8.74
C THR A 13 12.63 -0.14 -8.11
N GLY A 14 12.35 0.49 -6.96
CA GLY A 14 11.05 0.37 -6.29
C GLY A 14 9.90 0.88 -7.16
N VAL A 15 10.08 2.03 -7.79
CA VAL A 15 9.10 2.59 -8.76
C VAL A 15 8.89 1.63 -9.93
N ALA A 16 9.97 1.13 -10.55
CA ALA A 16 9.87 0.22 -11.69
C ALA A 16 9.11 -1.07 -11.32
N VAL A 17 9.43 -1.68 -10.17
CA VAL A 17 8.72 -2.86 -9.67
C VAL A 17 7.25 -2.53 -9.38
N GLY A 18 6.95 -1.37 -8.80
CA GLY A 18 5.59 -0.91 -8.53
C GLY A 18 4.76 -0.74 -9.81
N VAL A 19 5.35 -0.12 -10.83
CA VAL A 19 4.70 0.05 -12.15
C VAL A 19 4.47 -1.30 -12.82
N VAL A 20 5.47 -2.18 -12.85
CA VAL A 20 5.34 -3.52 -13.46
C VAL A 20 4.26 -4.34 -12.73
N THR A 21 4.27 -4.31 -11.39
CA THR A 21 3.25 -5.02 -10.60
C THR A 21 1.86 -4.45 -10.86
N GLY A 22 1.72 -3.14 -10.87
CA GLY A 22 0.47 -2.47 -11.23
C GLY A 22 -0.01 -2.84 -12.64
N ALA A 23 0.89 -2.82 -13.63
CA ALA A 23 0.56 -3.23 -14.99
C ALA A 23 0.11 -4.70 -15.07
N VAL A 24 0.80 -5.61 -14.39
CA VAL A 24 0.42 -7.04 -14.35
C VAL A 24 -0.96 -7.24 -13.75
N VAL A 25 -1.30 -6.50 -12.70
CA VAL A 25 -2.62 -6.60 -12.04
C VAL A 25 -3.71 -5.98 -12.89
N TRP A 26 -3.50 -4.78 -13.44
CA TRP A 26 -4.57 -3.98 -14.05
C TRP A 26 -4.73 -4.24 -15.55
N THR A 27 -3.68 -4.63 -16.28
CA THR A 27 -3.81 -4.91 -17.71
C THR A 27 -4.88 -5.96 -18.03
N PRO A 28 -4.94 -7.13 -17.34
CA PRO A 28 -6.02 -8.09 -17.55
C PRO A 28 -7.41 -7.50 -17.28
N VAL A 29 -7.55 -6.71 -16.22
CA VAL A 29 -8.83 -6.09 -15.82
C VAL A 29 -9.37 -5.17 -16.92
N PHE A 30 -8.50 -4.38 -17.55
CA PHE A 30 -8.88 -3.54 -18.69
C PHE A 30 -9.12 -4.35 -19.98
N LEU A 31 -8.31 -5.38 -20.24
CA LEU A 31 -8.46 -6.21 -21.44
C LEU A 31 -9.77 -6.99 -21.48
N ILE A 32 -10.24 -7.47 -20.32
CA ILE A 32 -11.54 -8.18 -20.23
C ILE A 32 -12.72 -7.22 -20.07
N GLY A 33 -12.46 -5.91 -20.01
CA GLY A 33 -13.48 -4.87 -19.95
C GLY A 33 -14.15 -4.70 -18.59
N TRP A 34 -13.56 -5.23 -17.49
CA TRP A 34 -14.06 -5.04 -16.12
C TRP A 34 -13.83 -3.63 -15.59
N ALA A 35 -12.87 -2.91 -16.15
CA ALA A 35 -12.67 -1.50 -15.89
C ALA A 35 -12.49 -0.75 -17.22
N ARG A 36 -13.04 0.46 -17.31
CA ARG A 36 -12.90 1.35 -18.46
C ARG A 36 -12.60 2.76 -17.99
N PHE A 37 -11.74 3.47 -18.71
CA PHE A 37 -11.58 4.90 -18.50
C PHE A 37 -12.82 5.60 -19.02
N ASP A 38 -13.52 6.34 -18.16
CA ASP A 38 -14.67 7.14 -18.55
C ASP A 38 -14.22 8.55 -18.92
N HIS A 39 -13.94 9.39 -17.93
CA HIS A 39 -13.52 10.76 -18.15
C HIS A 39 -12.32 11.11 -17.29
N LEU A 40 -11.16 11.29 -17.91
CA LEU A 40 -9.94 11.67 -17.20
C LEU A 40 -9.66 13.15 -17.44
N GLU A 41 -9.87 13.97 -16.41
CA GLU A 41 -9.50 15.38 -16.48
C GLU A 41 -8.02 15.55 -16.08
N PRO A 42 -7.13 15.98 -17.01
CA PRO A 42 -5.68 16.02 -16.72
C PRO A 42 -5.30 16.93 -15.56
N ALA A 43 -5.99 18.06 -15.38
CA ALA A 43 -5.71 18.99 -14.27
C ALA A 43 -6.09 18.38 -12.92
N ALA A 44 -7.25 17.72 -12.83
CA ALA A 44 -7.69 17.01 -11.62
C ALA A 44 -6.74 15.85 -11.29
N LEU A 45 -6.32 15.08 -12.30
CA LEU A 45 -5.34 14.01 -12.12
C LEU A 45 -4.00 14.55 -11.61
N ALA A 46 -3.47 15.62 -12.19
CA ALA A 46 -2.20 16.22 -11.77
C ALA A 46 -2.28 16.71 -10.32
N THR A 47 -3.38 17.40 -9.96
CA THR A 47 -3.62 17.85 -8.58
C THR A 47 -3.71 16.68 -7.61
N PHE A 48 -4.47 15.63 -7.97
CA PHE A 48 -4.55 14.42 -7.17
C PHE A 48 -3.19 13.78 -6.98
N LEU A 49 -2.41 13.58 -8.03
CA LEU A 49 -1.09 12.96 -7.94
C LEU A 49 -0.14 13.77 -7.06
N ALA A 50 -0.15 15.10 -7.16
CA ALA A 50 0.70 15.96 -6.33
C ALA A 50 0.33 15.85 -4.83
N VAL A 51 -0.96 15.94 -4.50
CA VAL A 51 -1.43 15.82 -3.12
C VAL A 51 -1.21 14.39 -2.60
N ASN A 52 -1.60 13.38 -3.39
CA ASN A 52 -1.44 11.98 -3.01
C ASN A 52 0.03 11.60 -2.80
N ALA A 53 0.95 12.14 -3.62
CA ALA A 53 2.38 11.87 -3.46
C ALA A 53 2.88 12.28 -2.07
N VAL A 54 2.49 13.44 -1.58
CA VAL A 54 2.89 13.93 -0.26
C VAL A 54 2.18 13.17 0.85
N VAL A 55 0.86 13.04 0.76
CA VAL A 55 0.05 12.39 1.81
C VAL A 55 0.43 10.92 1.95
N LEU A 56 0.44 10.17 0.85
CA LEU A 56 0.78 8.75 0.86
C LEU A 56 2.20 8.50 1.36
N LEU A 57 3.16 9.33 0.93
CA LEU A 57 4.54 9.19 1.40
C LEU A 57 4.66 9.41 2.91
N LEU A 58 4.10 10.50 3.43
CA LEU A 58 4.31 10.92 4.81
C LEU A 58 3.44 10.15 5.82
N TYR A 59 2.24 9.75 5.44
CA TYR A 59 1.28 9.11 6.36
C TYR A 59 1.24 7.58 6.26
N GLU A 60 1.66 7.00 5.15
CA GLU A 60 1.59 5.55 4.93
C GLU A 60 2.96 4.96 4.59
N ALA A 61 3.48 5.20 3.38
CA ALA A 61 4.64 4.47 2.88
C ALA A 61 5.90 4.65 3.73
N LEU A 62 6.22 5.88 4.15
CA LEU A 62 7.43 6.16 4.91
C LEU A 62 7.35 5.61 6.34
N PRO A 63 6.34 5.96 7.18
CA PRO A 63 6.27 5.50 8.55
C PRO A 63 6.11 3.98 8.65
N GLU A 64 5.28 3.37 7.81
CA GLU A 64 5.05 1.93 7.83
C GLU A 64 6.30 1.14 7.42
N GLU A 65 6.98 1.55 6.35
CA GLU A 65 8.18 0.85 5.91
C GLU A 65 9.34 1.03 6.88
N ILE A 66 9.51 2.21 7.49
CA ILE A 66 10.54 2.41 8.53
C ILE A 66 10.24 1.54 9.76
N ALA A 67 9.00 1.56 10.25
CA ALA A 67 8.63 0.82 11.46
C ALA A 67 8.67 -0.70 11.21
N LEU A 68 8.01 -1.18 10.17
CA LEU A 68 7.82 -2.62 9.96
C LEU A 68 9.02 -3.26 9.26
N ARG A 69 9.53 -2.69 8.17
CA ARG A 69 10.61 -3.30 7.35
C ARG A 69 11.98 -2.74 7.69
N GLY A 70 12.07 -1.49 8.14
CA GLY A 70 13.31 -0.88 8.60
C GLY A 70 13.74 -1.43 9.95
N TYR A 71 12.89 -1.34 10.94
CA TYR A 71 13.18 -1.73 12.33
C TYR A 71 12.68 -3.16 12.64
N GLY A 72 11.36 -3.39 12.57
CA GLY A 72 10.74 -4.62 13.02
C GLY A 72 11.31 -5.87 12.34
N TRP A 73 11.27 -5.92 11.02
CA TRP A 73 11.79 -7.06 10.26
C TRP A 73 13.30 -7.28 10.49
N SER A 74 14.08 -6.19 10.54
CA SER A 74 15.53 -6.30 10.74
C SER A 74 15.85 -6.90 12.10
N THR A 75 15.17 -6.47 13.16
CA THR A 75 15.36 -6.98 14.54
C THR A 75 14.87 -8.42 14.69
N LEU A 76 13.67 -8.71 14.21
CA LEU A 76 13.10 -10.06 14.32
C LEU A 76 13.88 -11.09 13.52
N ARG A 77 14.42 -10.71 12.37
CA ARG A 77 15.24 -11.61 11.55
C ARG A 77 16.48 -12.12 12.28
N GLU A 78 17.10 -11.28 13.10
CA GLU A 78 18.30 -11.67 13.86
C GLU A 78 17.98 -12.71 14.93
N SER A 79 16.79 -12.64 15.55
CA SER A 79 16.39 -13.53 16.65
C SER A 79 15.61 -14.77 16.19
N TRP A 80 14.69 -14.61 15.21
CA TRP A 80 13.75 -15.66 14.81
C TRP A 80 13.99 -16.19 13.39
N GLY A 81 14.99 -15.67 12.70
CA GLY A 81 15.27 -16.01 11.31
C GLY A 81 14.34 -15.33 10.30
N PRO A 82 14.70 -15.40 8.99
CA PRO A 82 14.06 -14.58 7.96
C PRO A 82 12.59 -14.95 7.68
N LEU A 83 12.21 -16.22 7.81
CA LEU A 83 10.84 -16.66 7.52
C LEU A 83 9.88 -16.20 8.61
N ALA A 84 10.21 -16.47 9.88
CA ALA A 84 9.38 -16.07 11.02
C ALA A 84 9.24 -14.55 11.08
N ALA A 85 10.33 -13.80 10.88
CA ALA A 85 10.28 -12.35 10.80
C ALA A 85 9.37 -11.86 9.67
N THR A 86 9.42 -12.47 8.49
CA THR A 86 8.58 -12.10 7.35
C THR A 86 7.10 -12.33 7.68
N MET A 87 6.75 -13.49 8.22
CA MET A 87 5.37 -13.80 8.58
C MET A 87 4.84 -12.86 9.66
N THR A 88 5.62 -12.65 10.73
CA THR A 88 5.24 -11.76 11.82
C THR A 88 4.99 -10.33 11.36
N ILE A 89 5.92 -9.76 10.58
CA ILE A 89 5.77 -8.39 10.07
C ILE A 89 4.60 -8.26 9.10
N THR A 90 4.34 -9.28 8.28
CA THR A 90 3.18 -9.29 7.38
C THR A 90 1.86 -9.35 8.17
N VAL A 91 1.78 -10.17 9.22
CA VAL A 91 0.61 -10.21 10.10
C VAL A 91 0.43 -8.88 10.84
N LEU A 92 1.49 -8.29 11.37
CA LEU A 92 1.43 -6.97 12.01
C LEU A 92 0.96 -5.88 11.05
N PHE A 93 1.37 -5.94 9.77
CA PHE A 93 0.87 -5.04 8.73
C PHE A 93 -0.64 -5.20 8.51
N CYS A 94 -1.16 -6.42 8.42
CA CYS A 94 -2.61 -6.66 8.33
C CYS A 94 -3.34 -6.13 9.57
N LEU A 95 -2.78 -6.33 10.76
CA LEU A 95 -3.36 -5.86 12.02
C LEU A 95 -3.32 -4.33 12.16
N SER A 96 -2.33 -3.64 11.59
CA SER A 96 -2.25 -2.16 11.63
C SER A 96 -3.44 -1.51 10.95
N THR A 97 -3.92 -2.09 9.86
CA THR A 97 -5.12 -1.64 9.16
C THR A 97 -6.38 -1.86 9.99
N ALA A 98 -6.51 -3.03 10.64
CA ALA A 98 -7.61 -3.31 11.56
C ALA A 98 -7.60 -2.35 12.76
N LEU A 99 -6.43 -2.05 13.32
CA LEU A 99 -6.25 -1.09 14.40
C LEU A 99 -6.64 0.32 13.97
N SER A 100 -6.27 0.75 12.78
CA SER A 100 -6.65 2.06 12.22
C SER A 100 -8.17 2.19 12.08
N ASN A 101 -8.86 1.13 11.65
CA ASN A 101 -10.31 1.09 11.58
C ASN A 101 -10.95 1.14 12.98
N LEU A 102 -10.38 0.46 13.97
CA LEU A 102 -10.84 0.51 15.35
C LEU A 102 -10.70 1.92 15.95
N ILE A 103 -9.54 2.57 15.73
CA ILE A 103 -9.30 3.95 16.20
C ILE A 103 -10.31 4.91 15.54
N ARG A 104 -10.55 4.77 14.25
CA ARG A 104 -11.55 5.58 13.54
C ARG A 104 -12.94 5.38 14.12
N MET A 105 -13.37 4.14 14.35
CA MET A 105 -14.67 3.82 14.96
C MET A 105 -14.81 4.45 16.34
N THR A 106 -13.81 4.27 17.20
CA THR A 106 -13.84 4.82 18.56
C THR A 106 -13.83 6.33 18.58
N SER A 107 -13.03 6.99 17.72
CA SER A 107 -13.03 8.45 17.61
C SER A 107 -14.37 9.00 17.09
N THR A 108 -15.02 8.33 16.13
CA THR A 108 -16.34 8.72 15.66
C THR A 108 -17.40 8.62 16.78
N LEU A 109 -17.35 7.55 17.57
CA LEU A 109 -18.25 7.38 18.73
C LEU A 109 -18.03 8.47 19.80
N VAL A 110 -16.78 8.78 20.13
CA VAL A 110 -16.44 9.80 21.14
C VAL A 110 -16.82 11.20 20.69
N LEU A 111 -16.71 11.51 19.39
CA LEU A 111 -17.04 12.80 18.82
C LEU A 111 -18.54 12.96 18.47
N GLY A 112 -19.40 12.03 18.89
CA GLY A 112 -20.84 12.11 18.67
C GLY A 112 -21.30 11.77 17.25
N GLY A 113 -20.44 11.17 16.45
CA GLY A 113 -20.80 10.60 15.15
C GLY A 113 -21.61 9.31 15.30
N GLY A 114 -22.43 8.97 14.30
CA GLY A 114 -23.22 7.75 14.31
C GLY A 114 -22.38 6.47 14.43
N THR A 115 -22.99 5.37 14.87
CA THR A 115 -22.33 4.06 15.01
C THR A 115 -21.94 3.51 13.64
N THR A 116 -20.66 3.59 13.29
CA THR A 116 -20.11 2.79 12.21
C THR A 116 -19.71 1.43 12.77
N GLY A 117 -20.25 0.33 12.22
CA GLY A 117 -19.86 -1.01 12.65
C GLY A 117 -18.34 -1.23 12.47
N PHE A 118 -17.75 -2.04 13.35
CA PHE A 118 -16.37 -2.48 13.16
C PHE A 118 -16.27 -3.34 11.89
N SER A 119 -15.36 -3.00 11.00
CA SER A 119 -15.03 -3.81 9.83
C SER A 119 -13.52 -3.94 9.70
N LEU A 120 -13.07 -5.14 9.34
CA LEU A 120 -11.67 -5.42 8.99
C LEU A 120 -11.29 -4.85 7.60
N ALA A 121 -12.29 -4.47 6.81
CA ALA A 121 -12.10 -3.92 5.47
C ALA A 121 -12.81 -2.56 5.34
N PRO A 122 -12.40 -1.71 4.41
CA PRO A 122 -13.15 -0.52 4.02
C PRO A 122 -14.57 -0.86 3.56
N SER A 123 -15.50 0.09 3.68
CA SER A 123 -16.89 -0.08 3.25
C SER A 123 -16.97 -0.56 1.80
N GLY A 124 -17.78 -1.59 1.56
CA GLY A 124 -17.96 -2.16 0.22
C GLY A 124 -16.97 -3.27 -0.16
N ASN A 125 -15.96 -3.54 0.66
CA ASN A 125 -15.02 -4.64 0.39
C ASN A 125 -15.34 -5.86 1.24
N ASP A 126 -15.19 -7.06 0.66
CA ASP A 126 -15.24 -8.32 1.40
C ASP A 126 -14.03 -8.41 2.32
N PRO A 127 -14.21 -8.62 3.65
CA PRO A 127 -13.12 -8.64 4.60
C PRO A 127 -12.09 -9.74 4.36
N PHE A 128 -12.51 -10.90 3.87
CA PHE A 128 -11.59 -12.02 3.60
C PHE A 128 -10.65 -11.69 2.44
N PHE A 129 -11.21 -11.25 1.30
CA PHE A 129 -10.39 -10.88 0.15
C PHE A 129 -9.49 -9.69 0.44
N TYR A 130 -9.96 -8.74 1.24
CA TYR A 130 -9.16 -7.59 1.66
C TYR A 130 -7.96 -8.00 2.52
N ILE A 131 -8.13 -8.91 3.49
CA ILE A 131 -7.03 -9.43 4.32
C ILE A 131 -6.04 -10.22 3.46
N VAL A 132 -6.52 -11.05 2.53
CA VAL A 132 -5.66 -11.78 1.60
C VAL A 132 -4.83 -10.81 0.75
N LEU A 133 -5.45 -9.74 0.24
CA LEU A 133 -4.75 -8.69 -0.50
C LEU A 133 -3.66 -8.02 0.34
N LEU A 134 -3.98 -7.62 1.58
CA LEU A 134 -3.02 -7.02 2.50
C LEU A 134 -1.87 -7.97 2.83
N PHE A 135 -2.18 -9.26 3.02
CA PHE A 135 -1.17 -10.27 3.31
C PHE A 135 -0.19 -10.44 2.14
N VAL A 136 -0.71 -10.60 0.92
CA VAL A 136 0.12 -10.68 -0.29
C VAL A 136 0.92 -9.40 -0.50
N PHE A 137 0.30 -8.24 -0.31
CA PHE A 137 0.98 -6.95 -0.40
C PHE A 137 2.09 -6.82 0.66
N GLY A 138 1.83 -7.23 1.91
CA GLY A 138 2.84 -7.27 2.97
C GLY A 138 4.04 -8.16 2.65
N LEU A 139 3.81 -9.33 2.04
CA LEU A 139 4.88 -10.21 1.57
C LEU A 139 5.70 -9.56 0.44
N THR A 140 5.05 -8.89 -0.51
CA THR A 140 5.75 -8.19 -1.61
C THR A 140 6.59 -7.03 -1.11
N LEU A 141 6.15 -6.30 -0.08
CA LEU A 141 6.93 -5.26 0.58
C LEU A 141 8.18 -5.81 1.27
N VAL A 142 8.09 -6.97 1.93
CA VAL A 142 9.29 -7.65 2.47
C VAL A 142 10.21 -8.13 1.35
N ALA A 143 9.67 -8.62 0.24
CA ALA A 143 10.47 -9.01 -0.92
C ALA A 143 11.20 -7.79 -1.52
N ALA A 144 10.53 -6.66 -1.68
CA ALA A 144 11.14 -5.40 -2.12
C ALA A 144 12.27 -4.94 -1.17
N ARG A 145 12.08 -5.10 0.15
CA ARG A 145 13.11 -4.81 1.17
C ARG A 145 14.32 -5.73 1.05
N ARG A 146 14.16 -6.93 0.49
CA ARG A 146 15.21 -7.94 0.35
C ARG A 146 15.97 -7.85 -0.98
N ILE A 147 15.62 -6.94 -1.87
CA ILE A 147 16.38 -6.71 -3.11
C ILE A 147 17.85 -6.43 -2.74
N PRO A 148 18.83 -7.11 -3.37
CA PRO A 148 20.23 -7.00 -2.99
C PRO A 148 20.84 -5.69 -3.52
N LEU A 149 20.30 -4.56 -3.10
CA LEU A 149 20.75 -3.22 -3.46
C LEU A 149 21.06 -2.40 -2.21
N PRO A 150 22.09 -1.56 -2.25
CA PRO A 150 22.31 -0.55 -1.22
C PRO A 150 21.10 0.39 -1.17
N GLY A 151 20.47 0.49 0.00
CA GLY A 151 19.24 1.31 0.14
C GLY A 151 17.93 0.56 -0.11
N ALA A 152 17.90 -0.76 0.03
CA ALA A 152 16.72 -1.59 -0.20
C ALA A 152 15.46 -1.16 0.58
N LEU A 153 15.59 -0.44 1.71
CA LEU A 153 14.44 0.16 2.39
C LEU A 153 13.78 1.24 1.52
N THR A 154 14.59 2.04 0.82
CA THR A 154 14.08 3.03 -0.14
C THR A 154 13.34 2.36 -1.30
N SER A 155 13.79 1.18 -1.75
CA SER A 155 13.06 0.40 -2.77
C SER A 155 11.68 -0.04 -2.26
N ALA A 156 11.58 -0.50 -1.02
CA ALA A 156 10.29 -0.87 -0.42
C ALA A 156 9.35 0.34 -0.28
N ILE A 157 9.86 1.48 0.20
CA ILE A 157 9.08 2.73 0.30
C ILE A 157 8.59 3.18 -1.08
N ALA A 158 9.47 3.19 -2.07
CA ALA A 158 9.11 3.61 -3.42
C ALA A 158 8.12 2.64 -4.10
N PHE A 159 8.29 1.34 -3.91
CA PHE A 159 7.33 0.33 -4.36
C PHE A 159 5.96 0.54 -3.71
N HIS A 160 5.92 0.65 -2.38
CA HIS A 160 4.69 0.90 -1.62
C HIS A 160 3.95 2.12 -2.14
N HIS A 161 4.65 3.24 -2.21
CA HIS A 161 4.11 4.51 -2.72
C HIS A 161 3.57 4.38 -4.15
N THR A 162 4.34 3.80 -5.06
CA THR A 162 3.97 3.69 -6.48
C THR A 162 2.77 2.77 -6.67
N PHE A 163 2.78 1.59 -6.06
CA PHE A 163 1.70 0.62 -6.21
C PHE A 163 0.39 1.15 -5.63
N LEU A 164 0.41 1.77 -4.44
CA LEU A 164 -0.80 2.38 -3.87
C LEU A 164 -1.27 3.60 -4.67
N THR A 165 -0.36 4.40 -5.25
CA THR A 165 -0.76 5.51 -6.13
C THR A 165 -1.52 4.98 -7.35
N ILE A 166 -1.02 3.94 -8.00
CA ILE A 166 -1.71 3.29 -9.13
C ILE A 166 -3.10 2.82 -8.69
N ASN A 167 -3.20 2.08 -7.58
CA ASN A 167 -4.49 1.59 -7.10
C ASN A 167 -5.45 2.73 -6.73
N ARG A 168 -4.98 3.81 -6.13
CA ARG A 168 -5.82 4.97 -5.79
C ARG A 168 -6.32 5.72 -7.02
N VAL A 169 -5.50 5.81 -8.07
CA VAL A 169 -5.96 6.36 -9.36
C VAL A 169 -7.04 5.46 -9.97
N LEU A 170 -6.85 4.15 -9.91
CA LEU A 170 -7.72 3.19 -10.59
C LEU A 170 -8.96 2.80 -9.78
N LEU A 171 -8.90 2.83 -8.44
CA LEU A 171 -10.01 2.45 -7.54
C LEU A 171 -10.59 3.63 -6.76
N GLY A 172 -9.98 4.79 -6.85
CA GLY A 172 -10.15 5.88 -5.88
C GLY A 172 -11.49 6.62 -5.89
N GLY A 173 -12.50 6.14 -6.58
CA GLY A 173 -13.84 6.71 -6.52
C GLY A 173 -13.96 8.15 -7.04
N LEU A 174 -12.98 8.62 -7.81
CA LEU A 174 -12.99 9.96 -8.42
C LEU A 174 -13.79 10.00 -9.73
N GLY A 175 -14.51 8.93 -10.07
CA GLY A 175 -15.32 8.85 -11.27
C GLY A 175 -14.51 8.73 -12.57
N TRP A 176 -13.19 8.52 -12.50
CA TRP A 176 -12.35 8.41 -13.69
C TRP A 176 -12.38 7.05 -14.36
N ILE A 177 -12.82 6.06 -13.60
CA ILE A 177 -12.93 4.68 -14.07
C ILE A 177 -14.30 4.16 -13.74
N ASP A 178 -15.02 3.72 -14.75
CA ASP A 178 -16.19 2.92 -14.60
C ASP A 178 -15.74 1.46 -14.44
N SER A 179 -15.88 0.95 -13.21
CA SER A 179 -15.82 -0.48 -12.95
C SER A 179 -17.26 -0.98 -13.06
N GLY A 180 -17.58 -1.69 -14.12
CA GLY A 180 -18.90 -2.30 -14.31
C GLY A 180 -19.28 -3.36 -13.27
N VAL A 181 -18.69 -3.27 -12.09
CA VAL A 181 -18.97 -4.03 -10.87
C VAL A 181 -19.65 -3.03 -9.93
N GLY A 182 -20.92 -2.78 -10.19
CA GLY A 182 -21.86 -2.12 -9.29
C GLY A 182 -22.47 -3.11 -8.34
#